data_1575e29dfaf1932e41a5602798cb0ed0
#
_entry.id   1575e29dfaf1932e41a5602798cb0ed0
#
_cell.length_a   1.000
_cell.length_b   1.000
_cell.length_c   1.000
_cell.angle_alpha   90.00
_cell.angle_beta   90.00
_cell.angle_gamma   90.00
#
_symmetry.space_group_name_H-M   'P 1'
#
loop_
_entity.id
_entity.type
_entity.pdbx_description
1 polymer ?
#
loop_
_entity_poly.entity_id
_entity_poly.type
_entity_poly.pdbx_seq_one_letter_code
_entity_poly.pdbx_strand_id
1 'polypeptide(L)'
;MAIVTFYNCDPKDAPKTTMPAHLGANAIITCQGRLLLEKRRDSDIWGLIGGGCKKTETGLQAIVRETYEELGLRIPKERFRKLAVYDNPGRIAAFRDGSVWRMVIVVYGLDLPREPEMRISSESKELRFFTREEIANIEIAVTHPDILADWFEGRSAPEAGAEEYTNIK
;
A
#
# COMPACT_ATOMS: atom_id res chain seq x y z
N MET A 1 -8.41 12.93 14.48
CA MET A 1 -7.65 12.00 15.35
C MET A 1 -7.57 10.65 14.67
N ALA A 2 -6.37 10.13 14.52
CA ALA A 2 -6.16 8.86 13.82
C ALA A 2 -6.90 7.72 14.55
N ILE A 3 -7.65 6.94 13.80
CA ILE A 3 -8.37 5.75 14.29
C ILE A 3 -7.39 4.59 14.47
N VAL A 4 -6.26 4.63 13.78
CA VAL A 4 -5.24 3.59 13.76
C VAL A 4 -3.84 4.22 13.81
N THR A 5 -2.94 3.56 14.55
CA THR A 5 -1.51 3.89 14.55
C THR A 5 -0.74 2.75 13.89
N PHE A 6 0.07 3.09 12.89
CA PHE A 6 0.88 2.12 12.17
C PHE A 6 2.31 2.11 12.70
N TYR A 7 2.88 0.91 12.77
CA TYR A 7 4.27 0.67 13.12
C TYR A 7 4.95 -0.14 12.03
N ASN A 8 6.21 0.12 11.82
CA ASN A 8 7.10 -0.67 10.96
C ASN A 8 8.51 -0.59 11.56
N CYS A 9 8.76 -1.43 12.54
CA CYS A 9 9.95 -1.37 13.37
C CYS A 9 10.43 -2.78 13.79
N ASP A 10 11.46 -2.84 14.60
CA ASP A 10 11.89 -4.10 15.18
C ASP A 10 10.72 -4.71 15.99
N PRO A 11 10.42 -6.01 15.83
CA PRO A 11 9.32 -6.65 16.53
C PRO A 11 9.34 -6.50 18.06
N LYS A 12 10.53 -6.38 18.65
CA LYS A 12 10.67 -6.16 20.10
C LYS A 12 10.16 -4.80 20.56
N ASP A 13 10.15 -3.80 19.65
CA ASP A 13 9.72 -2.42 19.92
C ASP A 13 8.27 -2.19 19.46
N ALA A 14 7.65 -3.16 18.80
CA ALA A 14 6.29 -3.08 18.33
C ALA A 14 5.28 -3.51 19.40
N PRO A 15 4.05 -2.96 19.37
CA PRO A 15 2.98 -3.47 20.22
C PRO A 15 2.73 -4.96 19.98
N LYS A 16 2.42 -5.70 21.05
CA LYS A 16 2.05 -7.11 20.93
C LYS A 16 0.70 -7.24 20.23
N THR A 17 0.64 -8.14 19.27
CA THR A 17 -0.59 -8.42 18.53
C THR A 17 -1.63 -9.10 19.42
N THR A 18 -2.87 -8.68 19.29
CA THR A 18 -4.03 -9.28 19.96
C THR A 18 -4.97 -9.98 18.98
N MET A 19 -4.74 -9.76 17.69
CA MET A 19 -5.59 -10.24 16.59
C MET A 19 -4.76 -10.99 15.56
N PRO A 20 -5.39 -11.78 14.68
CA PRO A 20 -4.71 -12.41 13.54
C PRO A 20 -4.09 -11.39 12.57
N ALA A 21 -3.27 -11.89 11.64
CA ALA A 21 -2.74 -11.06 10.59
C ALA A 21 -3.85 -10.51 9.68
N HIS A 22 -3.71 -9.25 9.26
CA HIS A 22 -4.60 -8.59 8.32
C HIS A 22 -3.89 -8.33 7.00
N LEU A 23 -4.53 -8.74 5.92
CA LEU A 23 -4.00 -8.55 4.58
C LEU A 23 -4.38 -7.17 4.04
N GLY A 24 -3.41 -6.47 3.47
CA GLY A 24 -3.61 -5.28 2.68
C GLY A 24 -2.93 -5.39 1.32
N ALA A 25 -3.28 -4.53 0.40
CA ALA A 25 -2.68 -4.44 -0.91
C ALA A 25 -2.33 -3.00 -1.24
N ASN A 26 -1.12 -2.79 -1.76
CA ASN A 26 -0.68 -1.49 -2.27
C ASN A 26 -0.18 -1.63 -3.71
N ALA A 27 -0.27 -0.55 -4.47
CA ALA A 27 0.23 -0.50 -5.83
C ALA A 27 1.34 0.55 -5.97
N ILE A 28 2.41 0.15 -6.63
CA ILE A 28 3.37 1.07 -7.21
C ILE A 28 2.88 1.37 -8.63
N ILE A 29 2.28 2.53 -8.79
CA ILE A 29 1.74 2.99 -10.07
C ILE A 29 2.71 4.00 -10.65
N THR A 30 3.26 3.68 -11.81
CA THR A 30 4.25 4.51 -12.47
C THR A 30 3.73 5.06 -13.79
N CYS A 31 4.25 6.22 -14.16
CA CYS A 31 4.03 6.83 -15.47
C CYS A 31 5.27 7.63 -15.84
N GLN A 32 5.90 7.26 -16.95
CA GLN A 32 7.11 7.94 -17.45
C GLN A 32 8.20 8.10 -16.37
N GLY A 33 8.44 7.03 -15.61
CA GLY A 33 9.46 6.99 -14.55
C GLY A 33 9.09 7.71 -13.25
N ARG A 34 7.90 8.29 -13.16
CA ARG A 34 7.38 8.93 -11.94
C ARG A 34 6.38 8.01 -11.25
N LEU A 35 6.29 8.12 -9.94
CA LEU A 35 5.48 7.25 -9.08
C LEU A 35 4.31 8.02 -8.48
N LEU A 36 3.11 7.44 -8.56
CA LEU A 36 1.89 8.03 -8.02
C LEU A 36 1.81 7.84 -6.52
N LEU A 37 1.61 8.93 -5.80
CA LEU A 37 1.29 8.92 -4.38
C LEU A 37 0.00 9.69 -4.10
N GLU A 38 -0.66 9.28 -3.04
CA GLU A 38 -1.85 9.90 -2.48
C GLU A 38 -1.49 10.63 -1.20
N LYS A 39 -1.93 11.87 -1.07
CA LYS A 39 -1.90 12.59 0.19
C LYS A 39 -3.22 12.38 0.90
N ARG A 40 -3.18 11.78 2.08
CA ARG A 40 -4.38 11.50 2.86
C ARG A 40 -4.93 12.77 3.51
N ARG A 41 -6.24 12.87 3.53
CA ARG A 41 -6.93 14.02 4.13
C ARG A 41 -6.80 14.05 5.65
N ASP A 42 -6.71 12.89 6.28
CA ASP A 42 -6.69 12.74 7.75
C ASP A 42 -5.31 13.00 8.38
N SER A 43 -4.23 12.93 7.62
CA SER A 43 -2.87 12.95 8.17
C SER A 43 -1.89 13.88 7.46
N ASP A 44 -2.21 14.40 6.28
CA ASP A 44 -1.29 15.15 5.40
C ASP A 44 -0.03 14.37 4.99
N ILE A 45 -0.03 13.05 5.15
CA ILE A 45 1.09 12.17 4.82
C ILE A 45 0.83 11.52 3.46
N TRP A 46 1.90 11.36 2.68
CA TRP A 46 1.86 10.71 1.39
C TRP A 46 2.00 9.19 1.52
N GLY A 47 1.28 8.45 0.72
CA GLY A 47 1.34 6.99 0.69
C GLY A 47 1.04 6.40 -0.67
N LEU A 48 1.30 5.10 -0.79
CA LEU A 48 0.94 4.32 -1.96
C LEU A 48 -0.57 4.15 -2.05
N ILE A 49 -1.08 4.00 -3.27
CA ILE A 49 -2.47 3.64 -3.52
C ILE A 49 -2.73 2.25 -2.96
N GLY A 50 -3.83 2.07 -2.27
CA GLY A 50 -4.23 0.77 -1.72
C GLY A 50 -4.90 0.87 -0.36
N GLY A 51 -5.19 -0.28 0.21
CA GLY A 51 -5.85 -0.39 1.51
C GLY A 51 -6.02 -1.84 1.96
N GLY A 52 -6.81 -2.01 2.99
CA GLY A 52 -7.10 -3.34 3.56
C GLY A 52 -7.97 -4.20 2.64
N CYS A 53 -7.65 -5.48 2.58
CA CYS A 53 -8.50 -6.45 1.90
C CYS A 53 -9.76 -6.73 2.70
N LYS A 54 -10.88 -6.88 2.01
CA LYS A 54 -12.12 -7.39 2.62
C LYS A 54 -11.97 -8.87 2.94
N LYS A 55 -12.87 -9.40 3.77
CA LYS A 55 -12.75 -10.75 4.37
C LYS A 55 -12.44 -11.88 3.38
N THR A 56 -13.06 -11.86 2.19
CA THR A 56 -12.89 -12.92 1.18
C THR A 56 -12.12 -12.45 -0.05
N GLU A 57 -11.54 -11.28 0.03
CA GLU A 57 -10.88 -10.64 -1.08
C GLU A 57 -9.42 -11.06 -1.16
N THR A 58 -8.94 -11.39 -2.35
CA THR A 58 -7.49 -11.56 -2.60
C THR A 58 -6.82 -10.18 -2.66
N GLY A 59 -5.50 -10.15 -2.53
CA GLY A 59 -4.73 -8.91 -2.72
C GLY A 59 -4.97 -8.29 -4.09
N LEU A 60 -5.04 -9.10 -5.14
CA LEU A 60 -5.30 -8.62 -6.50
C LEU A 60 -6.71 -8.01 -6.64
N GLN A 61 -7.72 -8.66 -6.08
CA GLN A 61 -9.08 -8.10 -6.07
C GLN A 61 -9.13 -6.77 -5.30
N ALA A 62 -8.44 -6.71 -4.17
CA ALA A 62 -8.36 -5.50 -3.35
C ALA A 62 -7.71 -4.35 -4.12
N ILE A 63 -6.57 -4.58 -4.78
CA ILE A 63 -5.90 -3.48 -5.48
C ILE A 63 -6.68 -2.99 -6.71
N VAL A 64 -7.40 -3.87 -7.40
CA VAL A 64 -8.31 -3.46 -8.48
C VAL A 64 -9.42 -2.56 -7.94
N ARG A 65 -10.04 -2.94 -6.82
CA ARG A 65 -11.08 -2.17 -6.14
C ARG A 65 -10.56 -0.83 -5.62
N GLU A 66 -9.43 -0.83 -4.90
CA GLU A 66 -8.84 0.38 -4.33
C GLU A 66 -8.42 1.37 -5.42
N THR A 67 -7.86 0.90 -6.52
CA THR A 67 -7.50 1.75 -7.67
C THR A 67 -8.74 2.44 -8.24
N TYR A 68 -9.85 1.75 -8.29
CA TYR A 68 -11.10 2.37 -8.72
C TYR A 68 -11.66 3.36 -7.67
N GLU A 69 -11.69 2.96 -6.40
CA GLU A 69 -12.23 3.80 -5.32
C GLU A 69 -11.41 5.09 -5.13
N GLU A 70 -10.09 4.99 -5.14
CA GLU A 70 -9.19 6.11 -4.88
C GLU A 70 -8.92 7.00 -6.11
N LEU A 71 -8.86 6.41 -7.30
CA LEU A 71 -8.45 7.12 -8.53
C LEU A 71 -9.57 7.26 -9.57
N GLY A 72 -10.65 6.50 -9.45
CA GLY A 72 -11.67 6.41 -10.48
C GLY A 72 -11.25 5.62 -11.72
N LEU A 73 -10.15 4.87 -11.65
CA LEU A 73 -9.60 4.13 -12.79
C LEU A 73 -10.05 2.67 -12.77
N ARG A 74 -10.67 2.24 -13.88
CA ARG A 74 -11.02 0.84 -14.12
C ARG A 74 -9.86 0.16 -14.86
N ILE A 75 -8.98 -0.50 -14.09
CA ILE A 75 -7.82 -1.19 -14.63
C ILE A 75 -8.09 -2.70 -14.59
N PRO A 76 -7.94 -3.41 -15.73
CA PRO A 76 -8.05 -4.87 -15.74
C PRO A 76 -7.02 -5.51 -14.82
N LYS A 77 -7.40 -6.55 -14.11
CA LYS A 77 -6.53 -7.25 -13.14
C LYS A 77 -5.21 -7.75 -13.77
N GLU A 78 -5.24 -8.09 -15.05
CA GLU A 78 -4.09 -8.59 -15.81
C GLU A 78 -2.99 -7.53 -15.99
N ARG A 79 -3.31 -6.26 -15.80
CA ARG A 79 -2.35 -5.16 -15.86
C ARG A 79 -1.49 -5.05 -14.60
N PHE A 80 -1.96 -5.60 -13.48
CA PHE A 80 -1.21 -5.59 -12.23
C PHE A 80 -0.24 -6.76 -12.16
N ARG A 81 1.00 -6.48 -11.80
CA ARG A 81 2.03 -7.48 -11.56
C ARG A 81 2.33 -7.56 -10.07
N LYS A 82 2.26 -8.74 -9.48
CA LYS A 82 2.69 -8.94 -8.10
C LYS A 82 4.21 -8.74 -8.01
N LEU A 83 4.64 -7.83 -7.15
CA LEU A 83 6.04 -7.48 -6.99
C LEU A 83 6.66 -8.11 -5.74
N ALA A 84 5.98 -8.02 -4.59
CA ALA A 84 6.51 -8.50 -3.32
C ALA A 84 5.41 -8.67 -2.29
N VAL A 85 5.76 -9.36 -1.21
CA VAL A 85 4.94 -9.47 0.00
C VAL A 85 5.77 -8.97 1.18
N TYR A 86 5.19 -8.10 1.97
CA TYR A 86 5.82 -7.54 3.18
C TYR A 86 5.08 -8.08 4.39
N ASP A 87 5.67 -9.03 5.07
CA ASP A 87 5.08 -9.77 6.20
C ASP A 87 5.90 -9.73 7.48
N ASN A 88 6.89 -8.84 7.56
CA ASN A 88 7.76 -8.71 8.72
C ASN A 88 6.95 -8.48 10.01
N PRO A 89 7.32 -9.14 11.14
CA PRO A 89 6.51 -9.12 12.36
C PRO A 89 6.36 -7.75 13.03
N GLY A 90 7.22 -6.79 12.71
CA GLY A 90 7.15 -5.43 13.23
C GLY A 90 6.21 -4.49 12.46
N ARG A 91 5.51 -5.02 11.46
CA ARG A 91 4.52 -4.27 10.67
C ARG A 91 3.15 -4.42 11.33
N ILE A 92 2.74 -3.42 12.09
CA ILE A 92 1.61 -3.48 13.02
C ILE A 92 0.63 -2.34 12.77
N ALA A 93 -0.66 -2.63 12.92
CA ALA A 93 -1.74 -1.65 12.99
C ALA A 93 -2.42 -1.75 14.37
N ALA A 94 -2.33 -0.71 15.16
CA ALA A 94 -2.95 -0.62 16.48
C ALA A 94 -4.15 0.34 16.43
N PHE A 95 -5.34 -0.18 16.73
CA PHE A 95 -6.59 0.55 16.70
C PHE A 95 -6.97 1.13 18.06
N ARG A 96 -7.80 2.16 18.07
CA ARG A 96 -8.27 2.82 19.30
C ARG A 96 -9.10 1.93 20.22
N ASP A 97 -9.74 0.90 19.69
CA ASP A 97 -10.48 -0.10 20.47
C ASP A 97 -9.59 -1.07 21.23
N GLY A 98 -8.27 -0.95 21.09
CA GLY A 98 -7.27 -1.82 21.72
C GLY A 98 -6.90 -3.03 20.87
N SER A 99 -7.52 -3.24 19.71
CA SER A 99 -7.12 -4.32 18.81
C SER A 99 -5.79 -4.00 18.12
N VAL A 100 -4.89 -4.98 18.09
CA VAL A 100 -3.55 -4.84 17.49
C VAL A 100 -3.34 -5.97 16.50
N TRP A 101 -3.17 -5.61 15.24
CA TRP A 101 -3.08 -6.53 14.12
C TRP A 101 -1.68 -6.53 13.52
N ARG A 102 -1.17 -7.70 13.20
CA ARG A 102 -0.03 -7.81 12.28
C ARG A 102 -0.52 -7.54 10.87
N MET A 103 0.23 -6.75 10.12
CA MET A 103 -0.11 -6.43 8.73
C MET A 103 0.74 -7.24 7.76
N VAL A 104 0.09 -7.81 6.77
CA VAL A 104 0.74 -8.41 5.60
C VAL A 104 0.34 -7.58 4.38
N ILE A 105 1.31 -7.04 3.67
CA ILE A 105 1.07 -6.17 2.52
C ILE A 105 1.56 -6.85 1.25
N VAL A 106 0.65 -7.05 0.30
CA VAL A 106 0.99 -7.49 -1.05
C VAL A 106 1.14 -6.26 -1.93
N VAL A 107 2.26 -6.13 -2.62
CA VAL A 107 2.55 -4.99 -3.49
C VAL A 107 2.46 -5.39 -4.93
N TYR A 108 1.73 -4.60 -5.72
CA TYR A 108 1.55 -4.76 -7.16
C TYR A 108 2.18 -3.59 -7.90
N GLY A 109 2.71 -3.86 -9.09
CA GLY A 109 3.17 -2.85 -10.03
C GLY A 109 2.16 -2.62 -11.14
N LEU A 110 1.98 -1.37 -11.51
CA LEU A 110 1.17 -0.95 -12.66
C LEU A 110 1.88 0.20 -13.35
N ASP A 111 2.28 0.00 -14.60
CA ASP A 111 2.85 1.08 -15.41
C ASP A 111 1.81 1.63 -16.38
N LEU A 112 1.64 2.94 -16.36
CA LEU A 112 0.71 3.65 -17.22
C LEU A 112 1.49 4.37 -18.33
N PRO A 113 1.08 4.23 -19.61
CA PRO A 113 1.81 4.84 -20.72
C PRO A 113 1.73 6.38 -20.74
N ARG A 114 0.71 6.93 -20.12
CA ARG A 114 0.47 8.37 -19.96
C ARG A 114 -0.30 8.63 -18.68
N GLU A 115 -0.21 9.85 -18.17
CA GLU A 115 -1.01 10.26 -17.02
C GLU A 115 -2.50 10.17 -17.35
N PRO A 116 -3.26 9.40 -16.55
CA PRO A 116 -4.70 9.30 -16.74
C PRO A 116 -5.41 10.51 -16.15
N GLU A 117 -6.62 10.74 -16.59
CA GLU A 117 -7.55 11.59 -15.85
C GLU A 117 -8.02 10.82 -14.60
N MET A 118 -7.74 11.38 -13.42
CA MET A 118 -8.04 10.75 -12.15
C MET A 118 -9.08 11.55 -11.37
N ARG A 119 -9.88 10.82 -10.59
CA ARG A 119 -10.85 11.40 -9.66
C ARG A 119 -10.34 11.22 -8.23
N ILE A 120 -10.23 12.31 -7.49
CA ILE A 120 -9.85 12.28 -6.07
C ILE A 120 -11.04 11.75 -5.25
N SER A 121 -10.78 10.76 -4.40
CA SER A 121 -11.77 10.24 -3.45
C SER A 121 -11.99 11.21 -2.27
N SER A 122 -13.03 10.97 -1.47
CA SER A 122 -13.30 11.76 -0.28
C SER A 122 -12.23 11.62 0.81
N GLU A 123 -11.43 10.56 0.76
CA GLU A 123 -10.36 10.29 1.73
C GLU A 123 -9.03 10.92 1.34
N SER A 124 -8.90 11.36 0.10
CA SER A 124 -7.68 11.92 -0.46
C SER A 124 -7.76 13.45 -0.53
N LYS A 125 -6.64 14.09 -0.27
CA LYS A 125 -6.45 15.52 -0.42
C LYS A 125 -5.80 15.87 -1.76
N GLU A 126 -4.87 15.05 -2.21
CA GLU A 126 -4.10 15.25 -3.43
C GLU A 126 -3.61 13.92 -4.00
N LEU A 127 -3.55 13.84 -5.31
CA LEU A 127 -2.91 12.76 -6.06
C LEU A 127 -1.84 13.38 -6.95
N ARG A 128 -0.61 12.87 -6.89
CA ARG A 128 0.47 13.43 -7.70
C ARG A 128 1.52 12.37 -8.05
N PHE A 129 2.06 12.48 -9.27
CA PHE A 129 3.24 11.72 -9.69
C PHE A 129 4.52 12.43 -9.27
N PHE A 130 5.44 11.66 -8.67
CA PHE A 130 6.70 12.15 -8.12
C PHE A 130 7.88 11.48 -8.80
N THR A 131 8.95 12.23 -8.96
CA THR A 131 10.27 11.65 -9.22
C THR A 131 10.85 11.07 -7.93
N ARG A 132 11.90 10.23 -8.07
CA ARG A 132 12.63 9.69 -6.90
C ARG A 132 13.17 10.81 -6.01
N GLU A 133 13.69 11.85 -6.61
CA GLU A 133 14.29 13.01 -5.90
C GLU A 133 13.22 13.77 -5.11
N GLU A 134 12.05 13.96 -5.68
CA GLU A 134 10.93 14.62 -4.99
C GLU A 134 10.44 13.81 -3.80
N ILE A 135 10.40 12.48 -3.92
CA ILE A 135 9.97 11.58 -2.82
C ILE A 135 10.92 11.69 -1.61
N ALA A 136 12.20 11.92 -1.83
CA ALA A 136 13.17 12.10 -0.74
C ALA A 136 12.88 13.32 0.15
N ASN A 137 12.06 14.27 -0.31
CA ASN A 137 11.78 15.54 0.37
C ASN A 137 10.35 15.63 0.95
N ILE A 138 9.59 14.54 0.94
CA ILE A 138 8.21 14.51 1.46
C ILE A 138 8.07 13.49 2.57
N GLU A 139 7.05 13.68 3.40
CA GLU A 139 6.74 12.73 4.46
C GLU A 139 5.91 11.56 3.91
N ILE A 140 6.42 10.35 4.09
CA ILE A 140 5.82 9.11 3.63
C ILE A 140 5.27 8.32 4.82
N ALA A 141 4.11 7.69 4.64
CA ALA A 141 3.52 6.80 5.63
C ALA A 141 4.54 5.74 6.09
N VAL A 142 4.62 5.51 7.40
CA VAL A 142 5.67 4.68 8.03
C VAL A 142 5.75 3.24 7.48
N THR A 143 4.67 2.75 6.89
CA THR A 143 4.60 1.40 6.31
C THR A 143 5.11 1.32 4.87
N HIS A 144 5.52 2.42 4.25
CA HIS A 144 5.86 2.45 2.83
C HIS A 144 7.34 2.71 2.50
N PRO A 145 8.20 3.28 3.36
CA PRO A 145 9.58 3.61 2.97
C PRO A 145 10.41 2.42 2.51
N ASP A 146 10.26 1.26 3.15
CA ASP A 146 10.96 0.03 2.77
C ASP A 146 10.47 -0.49 1.41
N ILE A 147 9.17 -0.38 1.13
CA ILE A 147 8.58 -0.74 -0.16
C ILE A 147 9.17 0.14 -1.28
N LEU A 148 9.22 1.44 -1.04
CA LEU A 148 9.77 2.41 -1.99
C LEU A 148 11.27 2.21 -2.20
N ALA A 149 12.02 1.95 -1.12
CA ALA A 149 13.45 1.67 -1.20
C ALA A 149 13.71 0.42 -2.06
N ASP A 150 12.98 -0.65 -1.83
CA ASP A 150 13.11 -1.88 -2.64
C ASP A 150 12.78 -1.64 -4.11
N TRP A 151 11.76 -0.85 -4.39
CA TRP A 151 11.41 -0.49 -5.77
C TRP A 151 12.54 0.28 -6.46
N PHE A 152 13.04 1.34 -5.82
CA PHE A 152 14.09 2.17 -6.41
C PHE A 152 15.44 1.46 -6.53
N GLU A 153 15.72 0.49 -5.67
CA GLU A 153 16.94 -0.33 -5.71
C GLU A 153 16.80 -1.58 -6.59
N GLY A 154 15.65 -1.76 -7.24
CA GLY A 154 15.41 -2.90 -8.12
C GLY A 154 15.24 -4.24 -7.40
N ARG A 155 14.95 -4.25 -6.09
CA ARG A 155 14.74 -5.47 -5.31
C ARG A 155 13.31 -6.00 -5.37
N SER A 156 12.36 -5.20 -5.86
CA SER A 156 10.97 -5.62 -6.05
C SER A 156 10.86 -6.45 -7.32
N ALA A 157 11.12 -7.75 -7.21
CA ALA A 157 10.94 -8.68 -8.30
C ALA A 157 9.73 -9.60 -8.01
N PRO A 158 9.00 -10.05 -9.04
CA PRO A 158 7.93 -11.02 -8.82
C PRO A 158 8.52 -12.30 -8.21
N GLU A 159 8.00 -12.71 -7.06
CA GLU A 159 8.35 -14.01 -6.50
C GLU A 159 7.72 -15.12 -7.36
N ALA A 160 8.55 -15.98 -7.92
CA ALA A 160 8.07 -17.13 -8.65
C ALA A 160 7.34 -18.07 -7.67
N GLY A 161 6.06 -18.32 -7.91
CA GLY A 161 5.27 -19.26 -7.12
C GLY A 161 4.73 -18.74 -5.80
N ALA A 162 4.72 -17.43 -5.58
CA ALA A 162 4.05 -16.86 -4.42
C ALA A 162 2.53 -17.16 -4.48
N GLU A 163 2.02 -17.84 -3.46
CA GLU A 163 0.60 -18.12 -3.32
C GLU A 163 -0.20 -16.81 -3.16
N GLU A 164 -1.44 -16.80 -3.64
CA GLU A 164 -2.33 -15.68 -3.37
C GLU A 164 -2.74 -15.69 -1.90
N TYR A 165 -2.39 -14.62 -1.20
CA TYR A 165 -2.82 -14.41 0.18
C TYR A 165 -4.26 -13.94 0.20
N THR A 166 -5.03 -14.44 1.16
CA THR A 166 -6.38 -13.99 1.46
C THR A 166 -6.51 -13.68 2.95
N ASN A 167 -7.47 -12.84 3.33
CA ASN A 167 -7.82 -12.62 4.72
C ASN A 167 -8.62 -13.83 5.23
N ILE A 168 -7.90 -14.83 5.67
CA ILE A 168 -8.49 -15.99 6.33
C ILE A 168 -8.59 -15.67 7.82
N LYS A 169 -9.80 -15.70 8.32
CA LYS A 169 -10.04 -15.65 9.77
C LYS A 169 -9.88 -17.03 10.37
#